data_eedbbf93b9871d687435e3732a213ff5
#
_entry.id   eedbbf93b9871d687435e3732a213ff5
#
_cell.length_a   1.000
_cell.length_b   1.000
_cell.length_c   1.000
_cell.angle_alpha   90.00
_cell.angle_beta   90.00
_cell.angle_gamma   90.00
#
_symmetry.space_group_name_H-M   'P 1'
#
loop_
_entity.id
_entity.type
_entity.pdbx_description
1 polymer ?
#
loop_
_entity_poly.entity_id
_entity_poly.type
_entity_poly.pdbx_seq_one_letter_code
_entity_poly.pdbx_strand_id
1 'polypeptide(L)'
;MILLVENYDSFTYNLAQIVGEVTELKVLRNDDKSLYSIADQSDGIIFSPGPGRPDEAGELENMIRRYYDKKPLLGICLGHQAIGEVFGGTVTRAAAIRHGKVSTMITTAPSALFTAPKTNIMRYHSLIVKADQVSKDFIITGQSSDDREVMAMQHKLLPIFGLQFHPESIGTPEGAEMIRKFVTLTQDSN
;
A
#
# COMPACT_ATOMS: atom_id res chain seq x y z
N MET A 1 10.57 -14.31 3.87
CA MET A 1 10.28 -14.04 2.42
C MET A 1 9.04 -13.17 2.29
N ILE A 2 9.08 -12.15 1.44
CA ILE A 2 7.92 -11.31 1.09
C ILE A 2 7.36 -11.75 -0.28
N LEU A 3 6.02 -11.79 -0.39
CA LEU A 3 5.33 -11.87 -1.67
C LEU A 3 4.96 -10.44 -2.12
N LEU A 4 5.42 -10.03 -3.30
CA LEU A 4 4.97 -8.83 -3.99
C LEU A 4 3.97 -9.24 -5.08
N VAL A 5 2.71 -8.90 -4.88
CA VAL A 5 1.64 -9.10 -5.85
C VAL A 5 1.67 -7.94 -6.85
N GLU A 6 2.02 -8.25 -8.09
CA GLU A 6 2.21 -7.30 -9.18
C GLU A 6 0.88 -7.09 -9.92
N ASN A 7 0.41 -5.84 -9.95
CA ASN A 7 -0.86 -5.44 -10.55
C ASN A 7 -0.69 -4.79 -11.94
N TYR A 8 0.24 -5.32 -12.77
CA TYR A 8 0.53 -4.79 -14.11
C TYR A 8 1.00 -3.33 -14.10
N ASP A 9 1.91 -3.04 -13.17
CA ASP A 9 2.48 -1.71 -12.96
C ASP A 9 3.94 -1.63 -13.42
N SER A 10 4.29 -0.53 -14.08
CA SER A 10 5.67 -0.31 -14.57
C SER A 10 6.68 0.01 -13.46
N PHE A 11 6.23 0.40 -12.27
CA PHE A 11 7.10 0.74 -11.12
C PHE A 11 7.36 -0.43 -10.17
N THR A 12 6.81 -1.60 -10.42
CA THR A 12 6.95 -2.79 -9.56
C THR A 12 8.41 -3.17 -9.34
N TYR A 13 9.28 -3.02 -10.34
CA TYR A 13 10.70 -3.36 -10.21
C TYR A 13 11.45 -2.46 -9.22
N ASN A 14 11.07 -1.20 -9.07
CA ASN A 14 11.64 -0.32 -8.06
C ASN A 14 11.26 -0.79 -6.63
N LEU A 15 10.01 -1.20 -6.43
CA LEU A 15 9.58 -1.85 -5.19
C LEU A 15 10.36 -3.14 -4.94
N ALA A 16 10.47 -3.99 -5.95
CA ALA A 16 11.18 -5.27 -5.87
C ALA A 16 12.65 -5.07 -5.49
N GLN A 17 13.30 -4.05 -6.02
CA GLN A 17 14.67 -3.72 -5.66
C GLN A 17 14.80 -3.37 -4.17
N ILE A 18 13.97 -2.46 -3.67
CA ILE A 18 14.03 -2.03 -2.26
C ILE A 18 13.79 -3.19 -1.31
N VAL A 19 12.79 -4.03 -1.60
CA VAL A 19 12.46 -5.22 -0.77
C VAL A 19 13.59 -6.25 -0.85
N GLY A 20 14.08 -6.53 -2.07
CA GLY A 20 15.13 -7.52 -2.33
C GLY A 20 16.49 -7.20 -1.69
N GLU A 21 16.75 -5.93 -1.35
CA GLU A 21 17.95 -5.53 -0.59
C GLU A 21 17.94 -6.04 0.87
N VAL A 22 16.76 -6.31 1.44
CA VAL A 22 16.61 -6.60 2.88
C VAL A 22 16.02 -7.96 3.19
N THR A 23 15.39 -8.63 2.22
CA THR A 23 14.80 -9.97 2.42
C THR A 23 14.63 -10.72 1.11
N GLU A 24 14.38 -12.04 1.22
CA GLU A 24 13.96 -12.85 0.08
C GLU A 24 12.61 -12.35 -0.45
N LEU A 25 12.48 -12.26 -1.78
CA LEU A 25 11.31 -11.73 -2.47
C LEU A 25 10.83 -12.69 -3.56
N LYS A 26 9.52 -12.88 -3.64
CA LYS A 26 8.83 -13.43 -4.81
C LYS A 26 7.93 -12.37 -5.40
N VAL A 27 8.00 -12.19 -6.73
CA VAL A 27 7.12 -11.28 -7.47
C VAL A 27 6.21 -12.14 -8.35
N LEU A 28 4.92 -12.04 -8.16
CA LEU A 28 3.91 -12.75 -8.94
C LEU A 28 2.81 -11.80 -9.37
N ARG A 29 2.30 -11.97 -10.59
CA ARG A 29 1.13 -11.24 -11.06
C ARG A 29 -0.13 -11.61 -10.28
N ASN A 30 -1.07 -10.70 -10.21
CA ASN A 30 -2.32 -10.87 -9.48
C ASN A 30 -3.26 -11.97 -10.03
N ASP A 31 -2.93 -12.57 -11.16
CA ASP A 31 -3.62 -13.69 -11.81
C ASP A 31 -2.76 -14.95 -11.93
N ASP A 32 -1.58 -14.98 -11.29
CA ASP A 32 -0.69 -16.15 -11.31
C ASP A 32 -1.30 -17.32 -10.56
N LYS A 33 -1.23 -18.53 -11.16
CA LYS A 33 -1.80 -19.75 -10.57
C LYS A 33 -1.14 -20.18 -9.26
N SER A 34 0.12 -19.80 -9.03
CA SER A 34 0.87 -20.12 -7.82
C SER A 34 0.70 -19.08 -6.70
N LEU A 35 -0.09 -18.03 -6.93
CA LEU A 35 -0.22 -16.87 -6.05
C LEU A 35 -0.53 -17.27 -4.60
N TYR A 36 -1.56 -18.11 -4.41
CA TYR A 36 -1.97 -18.55 -3.07
C TYR A 36 -0.96 -19.48 -2.40
N SER A 37 -0.35 -20.40 -3.15
CA SER A 37 0.64 -21.33 -2.61
C SER A 37 1.92 -20.62 -2.16
N ILE A 38 2.33 -19.57 -2.85
CA ILE A 38 3.47 -18.72 -2.46
C ILE A 38 3.07 -17.79 -1.31
N ALA A 39 1.86 -17.24 -1.34
CA ALA A 39 1.36 -16.43 -0.22
C ALA A 39 1.31 -17.20 1.10
N ASP A 40 0.90 -18.46 1.07
CA ASP A 40 0.88 -19.31 2.27
C ASP A 40 2.27 -19.47 2.91
N GLN A 41 3.34 -19.44 2.11
CA GLN A 41 4.74 -19.56 2.54
C GLN A 41 5.40 -18.21 2.88
N SER A 42 4.79 -17.08 2.55
CA SER A 42 5.37 -15.76 2.78
C SER A 42 5.15 -15.27 4.22
N ASP A 43 6.04 -14.40 4.71
CA ASP A 43 5.93 -13.74 6.02
C ASP A 43 5.04 -12.49 5.96
N GLY A 44 4.85 -11.92 4.78
CA GLY A 44 4.02 -10.75 4.54
C GLY A 44 3.77 -10.54 3.04
N ILE A 45 2.78 -9.73 2.72
CA ILE A 45 2.36 -9.50 1.34
C ILE A 45 2.34 -7.99 1.05
N ILE A 46 2.95 -7.60 -0.06
CA ILE A 46 2.87 -6.24 -0.61
C ILE A 46 2.02 -6.29 -1.88
N PHE A 47 1.04 -5.41 -1.98
CA PHE A 47 0.21 -5.23 -3.18
C PHE A 47 0.69 -3.97 -3.91
N SER A 48 1.18 -4.14 -5.13
CA SER A 48 1.77 -3.06 -5.93
C SER A 48 0.75 -2.03 -6.41
N PRO A 49 1.21 -0.86 -6.87
CA PRO A 49 0.41 -0.02 -7.76
C PRO A 49 -0.10 -0.79 -8.97
N GLY A 50 -1.04 -0.21 -9.70
CA GLY A 50 -1.56 -0.77 -10.94
C GLY A 50 -2.63 0.12 -11.56
N PRO A 51 -3.03 -0.17 -12.81
CA PRO A 51 -4.08 0.56 -13.51
C PRO A 51 -5.48 0.13 -13.09
N GLY A 52 -6.46 0.96 -13.40
CA GLY A 52 -7.88 0.65 -13.25
C GLY A 52 -8.39 0.73 -11.82
N ARG A 53 -9.39 -0.06 -11.52
CA ARG A 53 -10.05 -0.14 -10.22
C ARG A 53 -9.62 -1.37 -9.44
N PRO A 54 -9.66 -1.33 -8.10
CA PRO A 54 -9.29 -2.48 -7.27
C PRO A 54 -10.11 -3.75 -7.55
N ASP A 55 -11.41 -3.61 -7.74
CA ASP A 55 -12.36 -4.71 -7.99
C ASP A 55 -12.18 -5.37 -9.38
N GLU A 56 -11.44 -4.74 -10.28
CA GLU A 56 -11.10 -5.26 -11.62
C GLU A 56 -9.68 -5.87 -11.70
N ALA A 57 -8.93 -5.89 -10.62
CA ALA A 57 -7.52 -6.26 -10.59
C ALA A 57 -7.28 -7.74 -10.20
N GLY A 58 -7.84 -8.67 -10.97
CA GLY A 58 -7.62 -10.12 -10.77
C GLY A 58 -7.93 -10.57 -9.35
N GLU A 59 -6.99 -11.26 -8.72
CA GLU A 59 -7.15 -11.80 -7.37
C GLU A 59 -6.83 -10.81 -6.25
N LEU A 60 -6.55 -9.54 -6.55
CA LEU A 60 -6.09 -8.55 -5.57
C LEU A 60 -6.96 -8.49 -4.30
N GLU A 61 -8.26 -8.26 -4.44
CA GLU A 61 -9.17 -8.17 -3.29
C GLU A 61 -9.38 -9.52 -2.60
N ASN A 62 -9.45 -10.62 -3.38
CA ASN A 62 -9.59 -11.96 -2.81
C ASN A 62 -8.37 -12.33 -1.94
N MET A 63 -7.17 -11.93 -2.36
CA MET A 63 -5.95 -12.09 -1.58
C MET A 63 -6.03 -11.32 -0.26
N ILE A 64 -6.49 -10.06 -0.28
CA ILE A 64 -6.67 -9.27 0.94
C ILE A 64 -7.67 -9.94 1.88
N ARG A 65 -8.84 -10.36 1.38
CA ARG A 65 -9.87 -11.07 2.17
C ARG A 65 -9.37 -12.36 2.79
N ARG A 66 -8.46 -13.09 2.10
CA ARG A 66 -7.92 -14.37 2.59
C ARG A 66 -6.85 -14.19 3.64
N TYR A 67 -6.04 -13.13 3.58
CA TYR A 67 -4.80 -13.02 4.37
C TYR A 67 -4.80 -11.89 5.40
N TYR A 68 -5.82 -11.03 5.47
CA TYR A 68 -5.83 -9.86 6.36
C TYR A 68 -5.63 -10.18 7.85
N ASP A 69 -6.09 -11.33 8.31
CA ASP A 69 -5.98 -11.79 9.70
C ASP A 69 -4.83 -12.80 9.93
N LYS A 70 -4.05 -13.09 8.91
CA LYS A 70 -3.01 -14.12 8.92
C LYS A 70 -1.61 -13.57 8.70
N LYS A 71 -1.49 -12.47 8.00
CA LYS A 71 -0.20 -11.92 7.57
C LYS A 71 -0.20 -10.40 7.58
N PRO A 72 0.95 -9.77 7.84
CA PRO A 72 1.13 -8.35 7.56
C PRO A 72 0.87 -8.02 6.08
N LEU A 73 0.12 -6.96 5.82
CA LEU A 73 -0.23 -6.49 4.48
C LEU A 73 0.16 -5.03 4.27
N LEU A 74 0.77 -4.73 3.14
CA LEU A 74 1.02 -3.37 2.66
C LEU A 74 0.42 -3.17 1.28
N GLY A 75 -0.52 -2.26 1.15
CA GLY A 75 -1.09 -1.83 -0.13
C GLY A 75 -0.50 -0.49 -0.58
N ILE A 76 -0.07 -0.41 -1.84
CA ILE A 76 0.49 0.79 -2.46
C ILE A 76 -0.37 1.19 -3.64
N CYS A 77 -0.84 2.44 -3.65
CA CYS A 77 -1.70 3.04 -4.67
C CYS A 77 -2.95 2.18 -4.92
N LEU A 78 -3.01 1.38 -5.98
CA LEU A 78 -4.11 0.44 -6.22
C LEU A 78 -4.29 -0.55 -5.05
N GLY A 79 -3.20 -1.07 -4.49
CA GLY A 79 -3.25 -1.95 -3.32
C GLY A 79 -3.81 -1.27 -2.07
N HIS A 80 -3.51 0.00 -1.85
CA HIS A 80 -4.11 0.82 -0.78
C HIS A 80 -5.62 0.97 -0.98
N GLN A 81 -6.05 1.26 -2.21
CA GLN A 81 -7.46 1.39 -2.56
C GLN A 81 -8.20 0.06 -2.35
N ALA A 82 -7.61 -1.05 -2.77
CA ALA A 82 -8.17 -2.39 -2.56
C ALA A 82 -8.35 -2.73 -1.07
N ILE A 83 -7.37 -2.42 -0.22
CA ILE A 83 -7.50 -2.56 1.23
C ILE A 83 -8.67 -1.71 1.74
N GLY A 84 -8.75 -0.44 1.33
CA GLY A 84 -9.84 0.44 1.70
C GLY A 84 -11.22 -0.13 1.34
N GLU A 85 -11.38 -0.63 0.13
CA GLU A 85 -12.64 -1.17 -0.40
C GLU A 85 -13.02 -2.50 0.27
N VAL A 86 -12.08 -3.42 0.46
CA VAL A 86 -12.32 -4.71 1.14
C VAL A 86 -12.84 -4.53 2.57
N PHE A 87 -12.37 -3.51 3.26
CA PHE A 87 -12.83 -3.19 4.62
C PHE A 87 -14.07 -2.26 4.66
N GLY A 88 -14.75 -2.08 3.52
CA GLY A 88 -16.01 -1.34 3.43
C GLY A 88 -15.88 0.17 3.23
N GLY A 89 -14.68 0.65 2.94
CA GLY A 89 -14.45 2.03 2.50
C GLY A 89 -14.92 2.26 1.07
N THR A 90 -14.99 3.52 0.66
CA THR A 90 -15.41 3.90 -0.69
C THR A 90 -14.22 4.43 -1.49
N VAL A 91 -13.99 3.81 -2.65
CA VAL A 91 -13.05 4.28 -3.65
C VAL A 91 -13.79 5.13 -4.68
N THR A 92 -13.35 6.36 -4.88
CA THR A 92 -13.97 7.35 -5.77
C THR A 92 -12.93 8.14 -6.54
N ARG A 93 -13.37 8.92 -7.51
CA ARG A 93 -12.47 9.83 -8.24
C ARG A 93 -11.94 10.93 -7.32
N ALA A 94 -10.64 11.21 -7.44
CA ALA A 94 -10.01 12.37 -6.83
C ALA A 94 -10.58 13.67 -7.40
N ALA A 95 -10.51 14.76 -6.62
CA ALA A 95 -10.90 16.08 -7.10
C ALA A 95 -10.01 16.55 -8.27
N ALA A 96 -8.76 16.12 -8.31
CA ALA A 96 -7.82 16.37 -9.40
C ALA A 96 -6.99 15.13 -9.69
N ILE A 97 -6.77 14.83 -10.97
CA ILE A 97 -5.86 13.76 -11.39
C ILE A 97 -4.44 14.16 -11.03
N ARG A 98 -3.72 13.22 -10.36
CA ARG A 98 -2.30 13.36 -10.04
C ARG A 98 -1.51 12.41 -10.93
N HIS A 99 -0.55 12.95 -11.65
CA HIS A 99 0.34 12.16 -12.51
C HIS A 99 1.76 12.73 -12.45
N GLY A 100 2.64 12.08 -11.69
CA GLY A 100 4.00 12.54 -11.46
C GLY A 100 4.05 13.87 -10.68
N LYS A 101 3.17 14.04 -9.70
CA LYS A 101 3.09 15.24 -8.86
C LYS A 101 3.61 14.96 -7.46
N VAL A 102 4.55 15.80 -7.02
CA VAL A 102 5.00 15.82 -5.63
C VAL A 102 4.01 16.65 -4.81
N SER A 103 3.53 16.07 -3.72
CA SER A 103 2.75 16.76 -2.67
C SER A 103 3.47 16.61 -1.34
N THR A 104 3.10 17.44 -0.36
CA THR A 104 3.51 17.25 1.02
C THR A 104 2.42 16.48 1.78
N MET A 105 2.77 15.33 2.34
CA MET A 105 1.91 14.63 3.29
C MET A 105 2.14 15.16 4.70
N ILE A 106 1.04 15.44 5.40
CA ILE A 106 1.05 15.76 6.83
C ILE A 106 0.69 14.49 7.60
N THR A 107 1.49 14.14 8.59
CA THR A 107 1.18 13.05 9.52
C THR A 107 0.05 13.48 10.43
N THR A 108 -1.05 12.76 10.41
CA THR A 108 -2.29 13.09 11.16
C THR A 108 -2.48 12.21 12.38
N ALA A 109 -1.79 11.08 12.46
CA ALA A 109 -1.76 10.17 13.60
C ALA A 109 -0.47 9.34 13.59
N PRO A 110 -0.07 8.73 14.71
CA PRO A 110 1.11 7.84 14.76
C PRO A 110 1.01 6.69 13.74
N SER A 111 2.13 6.40 13.07
CA SER A 111 2.27 5.30 12.13
C SER A 111 3.49 4.45 12.47
N ALA A 112 3.37 3.12 12.24
CA ALA A 112 4.50 2.22 12.34
C ALA A 112 5.50 2.39 11.18
N LEU A 113 5.09 3.01 10.06
CA LEU A 113 5.92 3.12 8.86
C LEU A 113 6.71 4.44 8.79
N PHE A 114 6.26 5.50 9.44
CA PHE A 114 6.91 6.82 9.39
C PHE A 114 6.65 7.61 10.68
N THR A 115 7.57 8.52 10.99
CA THR A 115 7.50 9.37 12.21
C THR A 115 7.64 10.86 11.91
N ALA A 116 8.12 11.22 10.71
CA ALA A 116 8.27 12.62 10.32
C ALA A 116 6.89 13.32 10.27
N PRO A 117 6.76 14.55 10.82
CA PRO A 117 5.49 15.28 10.82
C PRO A 117 5.04 15.69 9.40
N LYS A 118 5.98 15.81 8.49
CA LYS A 118 5.76 16.12 7.06
C LYS A 118 6.75 15.35 6.21
N THR A 119 6.31 14.86 5.06
CA THR A 119 7.18 14.25 4.05
C THR A 119 6.71 14.55 2.65
N ASN A 120 7.64 14.67 1.70
CA ASN A 120 7.29 14.77 0.29
C ASN A 120 6.94 13.39 -0.25
N ILE A 121 5.87 13.33 -1.03
CA ILE A 121 5.33 12.11 -1.61
C ILE A 121 5.05 12.27 -3.10
N MET A 122 5.37 11.25 -3.88
CA MET A 122 5.07 11.21 -5.31
C MET A 122 3.71 10.56 -5.55
N ARG A 123 2.86 11.22 -6.33
CA ARG A 123 1.48 10.81 -6.60
C ARG A 123 1.25 10.50 -8.08
N TYR A 124 0.64 9.34 -8.35
CA TYR A 124 0.20 8.89 -9.69
C TYR A 124 -1.18 8.23 -9.56
N HIS A 125 -2.23 9.00 -9.28
CA HIS A 125 -3.57 8.43 -9.10
C HIS A 125 -4.68 9.38 -9.56
N SER A 126 -5.79 8.78 -9.99
CA SER A 126 -7.07 9.45 -10.28
C SER A 126 -8.18 8.99 -9.35
N LEU A 127 -7.93 7.92 -8.58
CA LEU A 127 -8.85 7.38 -7.57
C LEU A 127 -8.25 7.57 -6.18
N ILE A 128 -9.13 7.66 -5.18
CA ILE A 128 -8.79 7.80 -3.76
C ILE A 128 -9.75 6.97 -2.91
N VAL A 129 -9.31 6.62 -1.71
CA VAL A 129 -10.20 6.21 -0.63
C VAL A 129 -10.79 7.47 0.00
N LYS A 130 -12.11 7.59 0.01
CA LYS A 130 -12.81 8.79 0.49
C LYS A 130 -12.65 8.92 2.01
N ALA A 131 -12.14 10.07 2.48
CA ALA A 131 -11.71 10.24 3.88
C ALA A 131 -12.82 10.04 4.91
N ASP A 132 -14.05 10.50 4.62
CA ASP A 132 -15.22 10.37 5.48
C ASP A 132 -15.90 8.99 5.39
N GLN A 133 -15.37 8.09 4.54
CA GLN A 133 -15.87 6.75 4.32
C GLN A 133 -14.78 5.67 4.46
N VAL A 134 -13.65 6.02 5.06
CA VAL A 134 -12.66 5.03 5.50
C VAL A 134 -13.30 4.16 6.59
N SER A 135 -13.07 2.84 6.53
CA SER A 135 -13.54 1.93 7.58
C SER A 135 -13.12 2.40 8.97
N LYS A 136 -14.03 2.28 9.93
CA LYS A 136 -13.74 2.58 11.35
C LYS A 136 -12.61 1.74 11.97
N ASP A 137 -12.25 0.64 11.32
CA ASP A 137 -11.15 -0.24 11.76
C ASP A 137 -9.78 0.34 11.43
N PHE A 138 -9.73 1.40 10.61
CA PHE A 138 -8.51 2.10 10.23
C PHE A 138 -8.39 3.47 10.88
N ILE A 139 -7.15 3.91 11.04
CA ILE A 139 -6.76 5.28 11.35
C ILE A 139 -6.14 5.87 10.10
N ILE A 140 -6.57 7.08 9.71
CA ILE A 140 -5.88 7.88 8.70
C ILE A 140 -4.62 8.44 9.36
N THR A 141 -3.45 7.99 8.91
CA THR A 141 -2.15 8.37 9.46
C THR A 141 -1.47 9.49 8.68
N GLY A 142 -1.91 9.75 7.45
CA GLY A 142 -1.40 10.83 6.62
C GLY A 142 -2.41 11.36 5.63
N GLN A 143 -2.42 12.67 5.44
CA GLN A 143 -3.22 13.37 4.43
C GLN A 143 -2.34 14.36 3.66
N SER A 144 -2.67 14.60 2.39
CA SER A 144 -1.98 15.62 1.62
C SER A 144 -2.34 17.02 2.11
N SER A 145 -1.37 17.93 2.08
CA SER A 145 -1.55 19.29 2.56
C SER A 145 -2.37 20.15 1.62
N ASP A 146 -2.41 19.81 0.34
CA ASP A 146 -3.03 20.61 -0.72
C ASP A 146 -4.52 20.28 -0.93
N ASP A 147 -4.94 19.02 -0.82
CA ASP A 147 -6.32 18.58 -1.08
C ASP A 147 -6.94 17.76 0.06
N ARG A 148 -6.16 17.45 1.12
CA ARG A 148 -6.56 16.67 2.30
C ARG A 148 -7.02 15.25 1.98
N GLU A 149 -6.68 14.74 0.81
CA GLU A 149 -6.94 13.35 0.45
C GLU A 149 -6.13 12.39 1.33
N VAL A 150 -6.68 11.21 1.59
CA VAL A 150 -6.02 10.16 2.38
C VAL A 150 -4.78 9.68 1.63
N MET A 151 -3.61 9.86 2.24
CA MET A 151 -2.33 9.41 1.70
C MET A 151 -1.77 8.20 2.43
N ALA A 152 -2.13 8.00 3.69
CA ALA A 152 -1.73 6.83 4.46
C ALA A 152 -2.81 6.45 5.46
N MET A 153 -3.01 5.15 5.63
CA MET A 153 -3.89 4.57 6.63
C MET A 153 -3.29 3.31 7.24
N GLN A 154 -3.67 3.02 8.46
CA GLN A 154 -3.21 1.85 9.21
C GLN A 154 -4.38 1.23 9.96
N HIS A 155 -4.50 -0.09 9.93
CA HIS A 155 -5.49 -0.81 10.73
C HIS A 155 -5.16 -0.68 12.23
N LYS A 156 -6.19 -0.53 13.08
CA LYS A 156 -6.02 -0.26 14.52
C LYS A 156 -5.40 -1.40 15.30
N LEU A 157 -5.61 -2.64 14.87
CA LEU A 157 -5.23 -3.85 15.61
C LEU A 157 -4.32 -4.78 14.79
N LEU A 158 -4.47 -4.84 13.48
CA LEU A 158 -3.74 -5.74 12.61
C LEU A 158 -2.60 -5.01 11.89
N PRO A 159 -1.53 -5.71 11.50
CA PRO A 159 -0.42 -5.11 10.76
C PRO A 159 -0.78 -4.91 9.27
N ILE A 160 -1.77 -4.07 9.02
CA ILE A 160 -2.26 -3.75 7.68
C ILE A 160 -2.09 -2.25 7.44
N PHE A 161 -1.42 -1.91 6.33
CA PHE A 161 -1.04 -0.56 5.98
C PHE A 161 -1.44 -0.23 4.53
N GLY A 162 -1.85 1.00 4.30
CA GLY A 162 -2.12 1.50 2.97
C GLY A 162 -1.40 2.83 2.72
N LEU A 163 -0.70 2.94 1.59
CA LEU A 163 -0.05 4.15 1.11
C LEU A 163 -0.61 4.49 -0.28
N GLN A 164 -1.25 5.65 -0.42
CA GLN A 164 -1.80 6.11 -1.71
C GLN A 164 -0.72 6.58 -2.67
N PHE A 165 0.38 7.09 -2.14
CA PHE A 165 1.53 7.56 -2.91
C PHE A 165 2.49 6.41 -3.26
N HIS A 166 3.50 6.73 -4.06
CA HIS A 166 4.54 5.80 -4.51
C HIS A 166 5.80 5.92 -3.65
N PRO A 167 6.01 5.05 -2.64
CA PRO A 167 7.18 5.10 -1.77
C PRO A 167 8.47 4.68 -2.50
N GLU A 168 8.37 3.95 -3.61
CA GLU A 168 9.49 3.52 -4.45
C GLU A 168 10.02 4.64 -5.35
N SER A 169 9.29 5.74 -5.47
CA SER A 169 9.68 6.86 -6.34
C SER A 169 10.75 7.73 -5.69
N ILE A 170 11.68 8.24 -6.51
CA ILE A 170 12.66 9.25 -6.09
C ILE A 170 12.01 10.53 -5.53
N GLY A 171 10.78 10.83 -5.93
CA GLY A 171 10.00 11.95 -5.40
C GLY A 171 9.45 11.73 -3.98
N THR A 172 9.67 10.54 -3.40
CA THR A 172 9.34 10.21 -2.01
C THR A 172 10.63 9.84 -1.27
N PRO A 173 11.42 10.81 -0.78
CA PRO A 173 12.76 10.56 -0.23
C PRO A 173 12.80 9.55 0.93
N GLU A 174 11.77 9.51 1.75
CA GLU A 174 11.67 8.59 2.91
C GLU A 174 10.96 7.26 2.58
N GLY A 175 10.56 7.07 1.32
CA GLY A 175 9.70 5.95 0.93
C GLY A 175 10.37 4.58 1.09
N ALA A 176 11.65 4.46 0.73
CA ALA A 176 12.40 3.22 0.90
C ALA A 176 12.47 2.78 2.37
N GLU A 177 12.61 3.74 3.29
CA GLU A 177 12.60 3.45 4.73
C GLU A 177 11.23 2.95 5.22
N MET A 178 10.13 3.50 4.69
CA MET A 178 8.78 3.02 4.99
C MET A 178 8.60 1.56 4.59
N ILE A 179 9.11 1.17 3.41
CA ILE A 179 9.07 -0.22 2.91
C ILE A 179 9.92 -1.13 3.81
N ARG A 180 11.14 -0.71 4.19
CA ARG A 180 12.01 -1.49 5.08
C ARG A 180 11.39 -1.70 6.46
N LYS A 181 10.72 -0.68 7.02
CA LYS A 181 9.97 -0.82 8.28
C LYS A 181 8.86 -1.84 8.19
N PHE A 182 8.10 -1.86 7.09
CA PHE A 182 7.12 -2.91 6.86
C PHE A 182 7.75 -4.30 6.84
N VAL A 183 8.85 -4.47 6.11
CA VAL A 183 9.58 -5.76 6.05
C VAL A 183 10.03 -6.20 7.44
N THR A 184 10.56 -5.28 8.25
CA THR A 184 10.94 -5.57 9.65
C THR A 184 9.75 -6.07 10.47
N LEU A 185 8.59 -5.43 10.36
CA LEU A 185 7.37 -5.87 11.05
C LEU A 185 6.96 -7.30 10.69
N THR A 186 7.19 -7.73 9.45
CA THR A 186 6.88 -9.12 9.04
C THR A 186 7.80 -10.16 9.68
N GLN A 187 9.03 -9.77 10.03
CA GLN A 187 10.02 -10.65 10.67
C GLN A 187 9.77 -10.80 12.18
N ASP A 188 9.24 -9.77 12.82
CA ASP A 188 8.92 -9.75 14.25
C ASP A 188 7.60 -10.49 14.57
N SER A 189 6.81 -10.82 13.57
CA SER A 189 5.51 -11.49 13.72
C SER A 189 5.56 -13.02 13.69
N ASN A 190 6.78 -13.60 13.58
CA ASN A 190 7.03 -15.06 13.54
C ASN A 190 7.55 -15.62 14.88
#